data_7ec2ccd89dea10156f158b25f1a09a75
#
_entry.id   7ec2ccd89dea10156f158b25f1a09a75
#
_cell.length_a   1.000
_cell.length_b   1.000
_cell.length_c   1.000
_cell.angle_alpha   90.00
_cell.angle_beta   90.00
_cell.angle_gamma   90.00
#
_symmetry.space_group_name_H-M   'P 1'
#
loop_
_entity.id
_entity.type
_entity.pdbx_description
1 polymer ?
#
loop_
_entity_poly.entity_id
_entity_poly.type
_entity_poly.pdbx_seq_one_letter_code
_entity_poly.pdbx_strand_id
1 'polypeptide(L)'
;MCKYFCIFVPDLILQAMKNRFFLFAMLLSALPLVAQVHITMDDPDTWSAEVLRPYIGQTVIFDMPMIVCTNVNSNYTVSPWRRFQPESHGFKGSAEYNETVRINNSCMFSISGISGYHRCGEKIYNLKAKVNSLTSLTWLGGTWHGNTRAELNAGLPDLGDYRLLVCGFNLENYYMTLNSMGAKTASDRTRQQKKIQQALEHINADIFGLVELQQGDTAVKVLVKKLNDAQLVAPGDNTPRNYKYFHDAAVGTYQKVEFVYDANKVAPIGTPVETNVEVQNRKKMLCFRELATGEKFIYSINHFKAMNTGGAERRENEAKAVMKLYNSYRQNHSIRESDLLVMGDLNCYAYTEPIAVFVEDNDMLNLHYEFHADSSYSYMYGNMASYIDHAICSTTLFEQITGMSAYHINSDEDDQYTYDKSTDETMFRCSDHDPVLVGLKLDSTLVYDPAPIINTADIFRGDADKLLIKNAHKSGGQRSFYAIYTVSGLLQDKKEITSALFEVDLPQAPGVYIVYVYHDGVAYQRRIIVR
;
A
#
# COMPACT_ATOMS: atom_id res chain seq x y z
N MET A 1 54.85 -44.07 -66.49
CA MET A 1 53.73 -43.81 -67.44
C MET A 1 52.43 -43.65 -66.66
N CYS A 2 52.01 -42.44 -66.46
CA CYS A 2 50.71 -42.15 -65.83
C CYS A 2 50.01 -41.12 -66.71
N LYS A 3 48.91 -41.51 -67.35
CA LYS A 3 48.12 -40.63 -68.20
C LYS A 3 47.10 -39.89 -67.37
N TYR A 4 47.12 -38.56 -67.46
CA TYR A 4 46.12 -37.68 -66.95
C TYR A 4 44.83 -37.79 -67.80
N PHE A 5 43.66 -38.01 -67.13
CA PHE A 5 42.40 -37.83 -67.74
C PHE A 5 41.80 -36.49 -67.20
N CYS A 6 41.78 -35.47 -68.06
CA CYS A 6 41.04 -34.25 -67.84
C CYS A 6 39.59 -34.47 -68.24
N ILE A 7 38.66 -34.42 -67.29
CA ILE A 7 37.24 -34.38 -67.62
C ILE A 7 36.82 -32.91 -67.80
N PHE A 8 36.55 -32.56 -69.07
CA PHE A 8 35.96 -31.27 -69.40
C PHE A 8 34.46 -31.28 -68.93
N VAL A 9 34.14 -30.45 -67.96
CA VAL A 9 32.70 -30.16 -67.60
C VAL A 9 32.29 -28.98 -68.48
N PRO A 10 31.27 -29.10 -69.30
CA PRO A 10 30.79 -28.01 -70.14
C PRO A 10 30.37 -26.80 -69.33
N ASP A 11 30.87 -25.63 -69.71
CA ASP A 11 30.51 -24.31 -69.05
C ASP A 11 29.02 -24.04 -68.95
N LEU A 12 28.21 -24.69 -69.73
CA LEU A 12 26.73 -24.56 -69.68
C LEU A 12 26.10 -25.08 -68.37
N ILE A 13 26.69 -26.11 -67.72
CA ILE A 13 26.16 -26.67 -66.45
C ILE A 13 26.52 -25.76 -65.30
N LEU A 14 27.72 -25.16 -65.33
CA LEU A 14 28.15 -24.22 -64.30
C LEU A 14 27.33 -22.92 -64.32
N GLN A 15 26.92 -22.44 -65.48
CA GLN A 15 26.10 -21.27 -65.66
C GLN A 15 24.64 -21.53 -65.25
N ALA A 16 24.11 -22.74 -65.52
CA ALA A 16 22.77 -23.14 -65.05
C ALA A 16 22.69 -23.31 -63.53
N MET A 17 23.77 -23.78 -62.86
CA MET A 17 23.86 -23.86 -61.41
C MET A 17 24.00 -22.47 -60.77
N LYS A 18 24.81 -21.56 -61.34
CA LYS A 18 24.93 -20.17 -60.88
C LYS A 18 23.58 -19.42 -60.96
N ASN A 19 22.84 -19.58 -62.03
CA ASN A 19 21.54 -18.94 -62.21
C ASN A 19 20.45 -19.51 -61.23
N ARG A 20 20.51 -20.82 -60.94
CA ARG A 20 19.61 -21.42 -59.94
C ARG A 20 19.95 -20.99 -58.49
N PHE A 21 21.23 -20.84 -58.18
CA PHE A 21 21.67 -20.33 -56.89
C PHE A 21 21.31 -18.84 -56.70
N PHE A 22 21.42 -18.05 -57.79
CA PHE A 22 21.00 -16.63 -57.75
C PHE A 22 19.48 -16.48 -57.65
N LEU A 23 18.68 -17.33 -58.31
CA LEU A 23 17.22 -17.31 -58.14
C LEU A 23 16.78 -17.80 -56.75
N PHE A 24 17.50 -18.77 -56.16
CA PHE A 24 17.21 -19.24 -54.79
C PHE A 24 17.62 -18.22 -53.75
N ALA A 25 18.76 -17.50 -53.97
CA ALA A 25 19.18 -16.40 -53.14
C ALA A 25 18.22 -15.17 -53.24
N MET A 26 17.71 -14.87 -54.45
CA MET A 26 16.69 -13.82 -54.61
C MET A 26 15.32 -14.22 -54.05
N LEU A 27 14.94 -15.50 -54.06
CA LEU A 27 13.72 -15.97 -53.43
C LEU A 27 13.81 -15.99 -51.88
N LEU A 28 15.02 -16.17 -51.31
CA LEU A 28 15.24 -16.02 -49.88
C LEU A 28 15.32 -14.55 -49.44
N SER A 29 15.69 -13.63 -50.34
CA SER A 29 15.71 -12.19 -50.02
C SER A 29 14.37 -11.47 -50.23
N ALA A 30 13.35 -12.17 -50.76
CA ALA A 30 12.01 -11.64 -51.01
C ALA A 30 10.99 -12.14 -49.99
N LEU A 31 11.41 -12.68 -48.84
CA LEU A 31 10.52 -12.71 -47.69
C LEU A 31 10.29 -11.26 -47.29
N PRO A 32 9.06 -10.75 -47.34
CA PRO A 32 8.80 -9.42 -46.83
C PRO A 32 9.28 -9.42 -45.38
N LEU A 33 10.26 -8.59 -45.06
CA LEU A 33 10.50 -8.19 -43.68
C LEU A 33 9.17 -7.57 -43.24
N VAL A 34 8.27 -8.38 -42.72
CA VAL A 34 7.06 -7.85 -42.09
C VAL A 34 7.58 -7.03 -40.91
N ALA A 35 7.62 -5.72 -41.09
CA ALA A 35 7.98 -4.81 -40.02
C ALA A 35 7.13 -5.21 -38.82
N GLN A 36 7.80 -5.54 -37.71
CA GLN A 36 7.09 -5.85 -36.49
C GLN A 36 6.31 -4.61 -36.08
N VAL A 37 5.02 -4.78 -35.84
CA VAL A 37 4.18 -3.67 -35.39
C VAL A 37 4.45 -3.47 -33.91
N HIS A 38 4.93 -2.28 -33.58
CA HIS A 38 5.16 -1.87 -32.19
C HIS A 38 3.98 -1.01 -31.73
N ILE A 39 3.49 -1.30 -30.53
CA ILE A 39 2.43 -0.55 -29.84
C ILE A 39 3.08 0.16 -28.67
N THR A 40 3.12 1.47 -28.75
CA THR A 40 3.60 2.35 -27.67
C THR A 40 2.42 3.03 -27.00
N MET A 41 2.46 3.14 -25.68
CA MET A 41 1.44 3.76 -24.84
C MET A 41 2.16 4.73 -23.91
N ASP A 42 2.39 5.93 -24.40
CA ASP A 42 3.21 6.91 -23.69
C ASP A 42 2.39 7.69 -22.63
N ASP A 43 1.05 7.68 -22.78
CA ASP A 43 0.17 8.48 -21.94
C ASP A 43 -1.15 7.74 -21.67
N PRO A 44 -1.47 7.43 -20.39
CA PRO A 44 -2.74 6.81 -20.01
C PRO A 44 -3.96 7.64 -20.42
N ASP A 45 -3.84 8.96 -20.48
CA ASP A 45 -4.96 9.86 -20.75
C ASP A 45 -5.45 9.76 -22.20
N THR A 46 -4.56 9.39 -23.11
CA THR A 46 -4.88 9.27 -24.55
C THR A 46 -5.13 7.84 -24.99
N TRP A 47 -4.88 6.84 -24.13
CA TRP A 47 -5.03 5.45 -24.50
C TRP A 47 -6.48 5.02 -24.62
N SER A 48 -6.75 4.31 -25.70
CA SER A 48 -7.97 3.56 -25.92
C SER A 48 -7.67 2.21 -26.58
N ALA A 49 -8.36 1.15 -26.20
CA ALA A 49 -8.27 -0.16 -26.85
C ALA A 49 -8.53 -0.10 -28.37
N GLU A 50 -9.16 0.96 -28.85
CA GLU A 50 -9.39 1.21 -30.29
C GLU A 50 -8.09 1.30 -31.09
N VAL A 51 -6.96 1.64 -30.47
CA VAL A 51 -5.62 1.61 -31.10
C VAL A 51 -5.29 0.22 -31.65
N LEU A 52 -5.84 -0.85 -31.07
CA LEU A 52 -5.63 -2.22 -31.54
C LEU A 52 -6.52 -2.62 -32.73
N ARG A 53 -7.55 -1.84 -33.07
CA ARG A 53 -8.50 -2.18 -34.14
C ARG A 53 -7.84 -2.50 -35.49
N PRO A 54 -6.84 -1.71 -35.98
CA PRO A 54 -6.16 -2.01 -37.24
C PRO A 54 -5.32 -3.30 -37.22
N TYR A 55 -5.01 -3.81 -36.04
CA TYR A 55 -4.10 -4.92 -35.83
C TYR A 55 -4.80 -6.23 -35.45
N ILE A 56 -6.15 -6.27 -35.48
CA ILE A 56 -6.91 -7.51 -35.22
C ILE A 56 -6.47 -8.58 -36.21
N GLY A 57 -6.10 -9.76 -35.70
CA GLY A 57 -5.54 -10.87 -36.45
C GLY A 57 -4.03 -10.84 -36.65
N GLN A 58 -3.38 -9.72 -36.39
CA GLN A 58 -1.93 -9.52 -36.53
C GLN A 58 -1.16 -9.76 -35.22
N THR A 59 0.15 -9.90 -35.36
CA THR A 59 1.09 -9.97 -34.22
C THR A 59 1.66 -8.58 -33.97
N VAL A 60 1.64 -8.16 -32.71
CA VAL A 60 2.20 -6.88 -32.24
C VAL A 60 3.20 -7.10 -31.11
N ILE A 61 4.05 -6.11 -30.86
CA ILE A 61 4.92 -6.02 -29.69
C ILE A 61 4.52 -4.77 -28.92
N PHE A 62 4.30 -4.92 -27.61
CA PHE A 62 4.05 -3.81 -26.70
C PHE A 62 5.40 -3.30 -26.19
N ASP A 63 5.73 -2.02 -26.43
CA ASP A 63 7.01 -1.41 -26.06
C ASP A 63 7.09 -1.01 -24.58
N MET A 64 5.94 -0.92 -23.91
CA MET A 64 5.87 -0.69 -22.46
C MET A 64 5.67 -2.00 -21.69
N PRO A 65 6.01 -2.03 -20.39
CA PRO A 65 5.69 -3.17 -19.53
C PRO A 65 4.18 -3.38 -19.43
N MET A 66 3.73 -4.62 -19.63
CA MET A 66 2.35 -5.02 -19.36
C MET A 66 2.28 -5.71 -18.01
N ILE A 67 1.44 -5.22 -17.12
CA ILE A 67 1.31 -5.69 -15.74
C ILE A 67 0.21 -6.75 -15.67
N VAL A 68 0.45 -7.86 -14.98
CA VAL A 68 -0.58 -8.83 -14.64
C VAL A 68 -1.55 -8.19 -13.63
N CYS A 69 -2.79 -8.01 -14.03
CA CYS A 69 -3.85 -7.44 -13.18
C CYS A 69 -4.67 -8.51 -12.45
N THR A 70 -4.88 -9.65 -13.11
CA THR A 70 -5.57 -10.81 -12.51
C THR A 70 -4.96 -12.12 -13.02
N ASN A 71 -5.01 -13.15 -12.18
CA ASN A 71 -4.50 -14.49 -12.49
C ASN A 71 -5.44 -15.61 -11.97
N VAL A 72 -6.73 -15.39 -11.98
CA VAL A 72 -7.71 -16.34 -11.43
C VAL A 72 -7.73 -17.65 -12.23
N ASN A 73 -7.35 -18.76 -11.62
CA ASN A 73 -7.28 -20.10 -12.23
C ASN A 73 -6.50 -20.10 -13.56
N SER A 74 -5.36 -19.43 -13.60
CA SER A 74 -4.53 -19.28 -14.81
C SER A 74 -5.21 -18.52 -15.96
N ASN A 75 -6.30 -17.80 -15.69
CA ASN A 75 -6.87 -16.82 -16.61
C ASN A 75 -6.26 -15.45 -16.29
N TYR A 76 -5.38 -15.00 -17.17
CA TYR A 76 -4.65 -13.76 -16.98
C TYR A 76 -5.35 -12.59 -17.67
N THR A 77 -5.33 -11.44 -17.01
CA THR A 77 -5.54 -10.16 -17.67
C THR A 77 -4.29 -9.30 -17.49
N VAL A 78 -3.94 -8.55 -18.51
CA VAL A 78 -2.80 -7.65 -18.51
C VAL A 78 -3.21 -6.24 -18.91
N SER A 79 -2.50 -5.26 -18.38
CA SER A 79 -2.70 -3.84 -18.68
C SER A 79 -1.36 -3.12 -18.58
N PRO A 80 -1.14 -2.01 -19.31
CA PRO A 80 0.01 -1.14 -19.05
C PRO A 80 -0.02 -0.50 -17.66
N TRP A 81 -1.21 -0.43 -17.04
CA TRP A 81 -1.42 0.10 -15.69
C TRP A 81 -2.18 -0.90 -14.84
N ARG A 82 -1.93 -0.88 -13.53
CA ARG A 82 -2.72 -1.66 -12.59
C ARG A 82 -4.13 -1.08 -12.49
N ARG A 83 -5.11 -1.97 -12.40
CA ARG A 83 -6.49 -1.55 -12.17
C ARG A 83 -6.71 -1.27 -10.70
N PHE A 84 -7.09 -0.03 -10.36
CA PHE A 84 -7.33 0.40 -8.98
C PHE A 84 -8.81 0.65 -8.69
N GLN A 85 -9.19 0.49 -7.43
CA GLN A 85 -10.49 0.93 -6.94
C GLN A 85 -10.58 2.46 -7.01
N PRO A 86 -11.61 3.05 -7.68
CA PRO A 86 -11.66 4.50 -7.88
C PRO A 86 -11.63 5.33 -6.60
N GLU A 87 -12.27 4.87 -5.51
CA GLU A 87 -12.25 5.54 -4.21
C GLU A 87 -10.87 5.52 -3.51
N SER A 88 -9.89 4.81 -4.06
CA SER A 88 -8.49 4.88 -3.62
C SER A 88 -7.72 6.03 -4.28
N HIS A 89 -8.29 6.71 -5.28
CA HIS A 89 -7.65 7.79 -6.05
C HIS A 89 -8.35 9.13 -5.93
N GLY A 90 -9.60 9.17 -5.52
CA GLY A 90 -10.34 10.41 -5.36
C GLY A 90 -11.71 10.19 -4.75
N PHE A 91 -12.30 11.26 -4.27
CA PHE A 91 -13.69 11.26 -3.82
C PHE A 91 -14.62 10.97 -4.99
N LYS A 92 -15.67 10.19 -4.73
CA LYS A 92 -16.64 9.78 -5.74
C LYS A 92 -17.16 10.97 -6.53
N GLY A 93 -16.94 10.94 -7.86
CA GLY A 93 -17.34 12.00 -8.77
C GLY A 93 -16.28 13.09 -9.00
N SER A 94 -15.14 13.04 -8.32
CA SER A 94 -14.00 13.92 -8.61
C SER A 94 -13.37 13.62 -9.99
N ALA A 95 -12.49 14.49 -10.44
CA ALA A 95 -11.76 14.29 -11.70
C ALA A 95 -10.89 13.02 -11.63
N GLU A 96 -10.16 12.82 -10.54
CA GLU A 96 -9.27 11.70 -10.28
C GLU A 96 -10.06 10.37 -10.23
N TYR A 97 -11.19 10.36 -9.54
CA TYR A 97 -12.10 9.20 -9.50
C TYR A 97 -12.58 8.83 -10.92
N ASN A 98 -13.09 9.82 -11.68
CA ASN A 98 -13.63 9.59 -13.01
C ASN A 98 -12.53 9.13 -13.99
N GLU A 99 -11.31 9.63 -13.85
CA GLU A 99 -10.17 9.22 -14.64
C GLU A 99 -9.77 7.77 -14.35
N THR A 100 -9.72 7.37 -13.08
CA THR A 100 -9.47 5.97 -12.69
C THR A 100 -10.53 5.02 -13.28
N VAL A 101 -11.80 5.42 -13.25
CA VAL A 101 -12.89 4.67 -13.91
C VAL A 101 -12.64 4.53 -15.41
N ARG A 102 -12.26 5.63 -16.08
CA ARG A 102 -11.97 5.62 -17.52
C ARG A 102 -10.81 4.69 -17.86
N ILE A 103 -9.69 4.79 -17.15
CA ILE A 103 -8.51 3.94 -17.35
C ILE A 103 -8.88 2.48 -17.13
N ASN A 104 -9.54 2.14 -16.03
CA ASN A 104 -9.95 0.78 -15.72
C ASN A 104 -10.80 0.15 -16.85
N ASN A 105 -11.64 0.93 -17.49
CA ASN A 105 -12.54 0.44 -18.55
C ASN A 105 -11.85 0.31 -19.92
N SER A 106 -10.75 1.03 -20.17
CA SER A 106 -10.15 1.14 -21.51
C SER A 106 -8.87 0.34 -21.71
N CYS A 107 -8.26 -0.18 -20.66
CA CYS A 107 -6.86 -0.63 -20.71
C CYS A 107 -6.62 -2.11 -20.35
N MET A 108 -7.67 -2.93 -20.25
CA MET A 108 -7.55 -4.34 -19.85
C MET A 108 -7.66 -5.30 -21.03
N PHE A 109 -6.71 -6.25 -21.09
CA PHE A 109 -6.71 -7.30 -22.10
C PHE A 109 -6.68 -8.67 -21.45
N SER A 110 -7.64 -9.55 -21.78
CA SER A 110 -7.49 -10.97 -21.49
C SER A 110 -6.36 -11.53 -22.35
N ILE A 111 -5.49 -12.37 -21.77
CA ILE A 111 -4.41 -12.99 -22.51
C ILE A 111 -4.39 -14.49 -22.28
N SER A 112 -4.43 -15.27 -23.37
CA SER A 112 -4.36 -16.72 -23.36
C SER A 112 -2.98 -17.21 -23.80
N GLY A 113 -2.64 -18.47 -23.46
CA GLY A 113 -1.41 -19.12 -23.87
C GLY A 113 -0.19 -18.87 -22.98
N ILE A 114 -0.36 -18.17 -21.86
CA ILE A 114 0.66 -18.08 -20.81
C ILE A 114 0.75 -19.43 -20.11
N SER A 115 1.98 -19.92 -19.89
CA SER A 115 2.26 -21.15 -19.13
C SER A 115 2.93 -20.82 -17.81
N GLY A 116 2.66 -21.66 -16.79
CA GLY A 116 3.18 -21.45 -15.45
C GLY A 116 2.26 -20.57 -14.60
N TYR A 117 2.68 -20.37 -13.34
CA TYR A 117 1.99 -19.49 -12.41
C TYR A 117 2.72 -18.14 -12.35
N HIS A 118 1.94 -17.08 -12.54
CA HIS A 118 2.42 -15.70 -12.43
C HIS A 118 1.51 -14.93 -11.49
N ARG A 119 2.11 -14.16 -10.61
CA ARG A 119 1.41 -13.34 -9.63
C ARG A 119 0.85 -12.06 -10.26
N CYS A 120 -0.20 -11.51 -9.67
CA CYS A 120 -0.57 -10.13 -9.96
C CYS A 120 0.62 -9.20 -9.69
N GLY A 121 0.77 -8.13 -10.46
CA GLY A 121 1.89 -7.21 -10.33
C GLY A 121 3.17 -7.62 -11.07
N GLU A 122 3.36 -8.88 -11.48
CA GLU A 122 4.46 -9.23 -12.40
C GLU A 122 4.32 -8.44 -13.71
N LYS A 123 5.47 -8.04 -14.26
CA LYS A 123 5.55 -7.24 -15.49
C LYS A 123 6.09 -8.06 -16.64
N ILE A 124 5.48 -7.88 -17.81
CA ILE A 124 5.92 -8.48 -19.07
C ILE A 124 6.52 -7.37 -19.93
N TYR A 125 7.81 -7.44 -20.17
CA TYR A 125 8.51 -6.54 -21.08
C TYR A 125 8.55 -7.14 -22.49
N ASN A 126 8.44 -6.27 -23.51
CA ASN A 126 8.40 -6.67 -24.92
C ASN A 126 7.34 -7.77 -25.18
N LEU A 127 6.16 -7.61 -24.59
CA LEU A 127 5.07 -8.55 -24.80
C LEU A 127 4.77 -8.67 -26.29
N LYS A 128 5.06 -9.83 -26.87
CA LYS A 128 4.68 -10.20 -28.25
C LYS A 128 3.35 -10.98 -28.16
N ALA A 129 2.33 -10.47 -28.81
CA ALA A 129 1.01 -11.09 -28.76
C ALA A 129 0.29 -11.00 -30.12
N LYS A 130 -0.57 -11.98 -30.41
CA LYS A 130 -1.56 -11.87 -31.48
C LYS A 130 -2.78 -11.14 -30.92
N VAL A 131 -3.24 -10.13 -31.64
CA VAL A 131 -4.45 -9.38 -31.30
C VAL A 131 -5.66 -10.18 -31.81
N ASN A 132 -6.47 -10.73 -30.92
CA ASN A 132 -7.69 -11.48 -31.30
C ASN A 132 -8.90 -10.55 -31.41
N SER A 133 -8.97 -9.57 -30.51
CA SER A 133 -10.00 -8.51 -30.48
C SER A 133 -9.45 -7.28 -29.73
N LEU A 134 -10.28 -6.26 -29.56
CA LEU A 134 -9.90 -5.05 -28.79
C LEU A 134 -9.57 -5.33 -27.32
N THR A 135 -10.00 -6.47 -26.79
CA THR A 135 -9.84 -6.83 -25.37
C THR A 135 -9.20 -8.20 -25.16
N SER A 136 -8.74 -8.87 -26.24
CA SER A 136 -8.19 -10.23 -26.14
C SER A 136 -6.94 -10.42 -26.97
N LEU A 137 -5.95 -11.02 -26.31
CA LEU A 137 -4.62 -11.31 -26.85
C LEU A 137 -4.31 -12.81 -26.75
N THR A 138 -3.41 -13.28 -27.59
CA THR A 138 -2.75 -14.59 -27.43
C THR A 138 -1.27 -14.36 -27.23
N TRP A 139 -0.71 -14.93 -26.18
CA TRP A 139 0.70 -14.89 -25.84
C TRP A 139 1.56 -15.54 -26.93
N LEU A 140 2.62 -14.86 -27.36
CA LEU A 140 3.62 -15.38 -28.29
C LEU A 140 5.06 -15.23 -27.77
N GLY A 141 5.27 -14.46 -26.69
CA GLY A 141 6.56 -14.24 -26.05
C GLY A 141 6.63 -12.94 -25.27
N GLY A 142 7.69 -12.79 -24.47
CA GLY A 142 7.97 -11.63 -23.64
C GLY A 142 8.90 -12.03 -22.50
N THR A 143 9.39 -11.04 -21.73
CA THR A 143 10.29 -11.26 -20.60
C THR A 143 9.62 -10.87 -19.30
N TRP A 144 9.55 -11.80 -18.36
CA TRP A 144 8.93 -11.60 -17.05
C TRP A 144 9.89 -10.95 -16.06
N HIS A 145 9.39 -10.00 -15.28
CA HIS A 145 10.16 -9.30 -14.24
C HIS A 145 9.30 -8.91 -13.05
N GLY A 146 9.92 -8.97 -11.89
CA GLY A 146 9.44 -8.38 -10.65
C GLY A 146 8.28 -9.10 -9.98
N ASN A 147 8.07 -8.80 -8.72
CA ASN A 147 6.98 -9.30 -7.88
C ASN A 147 6.87 -10.83 -7.76
N THR A 148 7.97 -11.54 -7.92
CA THR A 148 8.01 -13.00 -7.77
C THR A 148 8.07 -13.38 -6.29
N ARG A 149 7.62 -14.61 -5.95
CA ARG A 149 7.79 -15.14 -4.58
C ARG A 149 9.25 -15.17 -4.15
N ALA A 150 10.19 -15.41 -5.08
CA ALA A 150 11.61 -15.44 -4.78
C ALA A 150 12.15 -14.06 -4.37
N GLU A 151 11.73 -12.99 -5.06
CA GLU A 151 12.11 -11.62 -4.70
C GLU A 151 11.56 -11.22 -3.34
N LEU A 152 10.29 -11.54 -3.04
CA LEU A 152 9.70 -11.28 -1.74
C LEU A 152 10.35 -12.09 -0.60
N ASN A 153 10.77 -13.33 -0.88
CA ASN A 153 11.54 -14.13 0.09
C ASN A 153 12.97 -13.59 0.32
N ALA A 154 13.51 -12.75 -0.57
CA ALA A 154 14.86 -12.21 -0.43
C ALA A 154 14.96 -11.13 0.65
N GLY A 155 13.87 -10.48 1.03
CA GLY A 155 13.83 -9.49 2.10
C GLY A 155 12.53 -8.68 2.12
N LEU A 156 12.43 -7.82 3.12
CA LEU A 156 11.33 -6.87 3.25
C LEU A 156 11.49 -5.71 2.24
N PRO A 157 10.40 -4.97 1.94
CA PRO A 157 10.50 -3.71 1.22
C PRO A 157 11.43 -2.73 1.93
N ASP A 158 12.01 -1.81 1.16
CA ASP A 158 12.85 -0.75 1.71
C ASP A 158 11.99 0.20 2.58
N LEU A 159 12.32 0.29 3.84
CA LEU A 159 11.66 1.17 4.83
C LEU A 159 12.62 2.23 5.38
N GLY A 160 13.75 2.45 4.73
CA GLY A 160 14.80 3.36 5.20
C GLY A 160 15.57 2.84 6.42
N ASP A 161 16.29 3.74 7.09
CA ASP A 161 17.11 3.43 8.28
C ASP A 161 16.28 3.51 9.56
N TYR A 162 15.42 2.51 9.79
CA TYR A 162 14.56 2.44 10.97
C TYR A 162 15.25 1.77 12.17
N ARG A 163 14.81 2.12 13.39
CA ARG A 163 15.15 1.42 14.64
C ARG A 163 14.02 0.52 15.14
N LEU A 164 12.78 0.89 14.87
CA LEU A 164 11.60 0.09 15.18
C LEU A 164 10.83 -0.23 13.92
N LEU A 165 10.42 -1.48 13.78
CA LEU A 165 9.51 -1.94 12.74
C LEU A 165 8.14 -2.23 13.34
N VAL A 166 7.11 -1.52 12.87
CA VAL A 166 5.72 -1.71 13.25
C VAL A 166 4.95 -2.34 12.09
N CYS A 167 4.16 -3.36 12.38
CA CYS A 167 3.36 -4.07 11.39
C CYS A 167 1.89 -4.09 11.80
N GLY A 168 1.00 -3.66 10.90
CA GLY A 168 -0.45 -3.90 10.98
C GLY A 168 -0.84 -5.05 10.05
N PHE A 169 -1.53 -6.08 10.55
CA PHE A 169 -1.82 -7.25 9.74
C PHE A 169 -3.16 -7.91 10.07
N ASN A 170 -4.06 -7.97 9.11
CA ASN A 170 -5.29 -8.77 9.17
C ASN A 170 -4.97 -10.24 8.83
N LEU A 171 -5.34 -11.18 9.72
CA LEU A 171 -4.97 -12.59 9.66
C LEU A 171 -6.06 -13.49 9.06
N GLU A 172 -7.09 -12.93 8.44
CA GLU A 172 -8.20 -13.69 7.82
C GLU A 172 -8.82 -14.70 8.82
N ASN A 173 -9.40 -14.19 9.91
CA ASN A 173 -10.09 -15.00 10.92
C ASN A 173 -9.21 -16.14 11.51
N TYR A 174 -8.07 -15.79 12.12
CA TYR A 174 -7.24 -16.78 12.80
C TYR A 174 -7.87 -17.25 14.11
N TYR A 175 -8.49 -18.44 14.07
CA TYR A 175 -9.29 -19.02 15.14
C TYR A 175 -8.80 -20.39 15.57
N MET A 176 -8.80 -20.64 16.89
CA MET A 176 -8.55 -21.97 17.44
C MET A 176 -9.81 -22.83 17.46
N THR A 177 -10.99 -22.20 17.52
CA THR A 177 -12.27 -22.87 17.45
C THR A 177 -12.64 -23.19 16.01
N LEU A 178 -12.74 -24.47 15.69
CA LEU A 178 -13.12 -24.96 14.36
C LEU A 178 -14.61 -24.69 14.07
N ASN A 179 -14.94 -24.54 12.78
CA ASN A 179 -16.31 -24.31 12.30
C ASN A 179 -16.98 -23.05 12.88
N SER A 180 -16.18 -22.07 13.31
CA SER A 180 -16.63 -20.73 13.65
C SER A 180 -16.42 -19.80 12.45
N MET A 181 -15.72 -18.68 12.61
CA MET A 181 -15.39 -17.77 11.49
C MET A 181 -14.13 -18.21 10.73
N GLY A 182 -13.21 -18.91 11.37
CA GLY A 182 -11.94 -19.38 10.77
C GLY A 182 -12.03 -20.77 10.16
N ALA A 183 -10.93 -21.52 10.26
CA ALA A 183 -10.75 -22.83 9.65
C ALA A 183 -11.84 -23.84 10.03
N LYS A 184 -12.28 -24.63 9.04
CA LYS A 184 -13.32 -25.66 9.25
C LYS A 184 -12.74 -26.97 9.80
N THR A 185 -11.53 -27.33 9.40
CA THR A 185 -10.87 -28.57 9.84
C THR A 185 -9.60 -28.29 10.64
N ALA A 186 -9.15 -29.28 11.41
CA ALA A 186 -7.89 -29.19 12.14
C ALA A 186 -6.68 -29.09 11.20
N SER A 187 -6.75 -29.71 10.02
CA SER A 187 -5.72 -29.62 8.99
C SER A 187 -5.60 -28.20 8.45
N ASP A 188 -6.74 -27.59 8.08
CA ASP A 188 -6.77 -26.22 7.55
C ASP A 188 -6.26 -25.21 8.59
N ARG A 189 -6.69 -25.36 9.85
CA ARG A 189 -6.18 -24.53 10.95
C ARG A 189 -4.66 -24.65 11.13
N THR A 190 -4.13 -25.89 11.06
CA THR A 190 -2.69 -26.12 11.18
C THR A 190 -1.93 -25.46 10.04
N ARG A 191 -2.48 -25.53 8.82
CA ARG A 191 -1.89 -24.91 7.64
C ARG A 191 -1.97 -23.38 7.73
N GLN A 192 -3.14 -22.81 8.08
CA GLN A 192 -3.30 -21.38 8.33
C GLN A 192 -2.27 -20.88 9.35
N GLN A 193 -2.18 -21.57 10.50
CA GLN A 193 -1.20 -21.24 11.53
C GLN A 193 0.23 -21.25 11.00
N LYS A 194 0.62 -22.25 10.20
CA LYS A 194 1.98 -22.38 9.66
C LYS A 194 2.29 -21.26 8.68
N LYS A 195 1.35 -20.93 7.80
CA LYS A 195 1.49 -19.83 6.83
C LYS A 195 1.65 -18.47 7.55
N ILE A 196 0.76 -18.17 8.50
CA ILE A 196 0.83 -16.94 9.31
C ILE A 196 2.13 -16.89 10.12
N GLN A 197 2.51 -17.99 10.76
CA GLN A 197 3.77 -18.07 11.50
C GLN A 197 4.96 -17.70 10.64
N GLN A 198 5.08 -18.28 9.43
CA GLN A 198 6.17 -17.97 8.50
C GLN A 198 6.15 -16.50 8.05
N ALA A 199 4.97 -15.92 7.82
CA ALA A 199 4.86 -14.49 7.49
C ALA A 199 5.36 -13.62 8.65
N LEU A 200 4.90 -13.86 9.87
CA LEU A 200 5.34 -13.10 11.05
C LEU A 200 6.83 -13.27 11.36
N GLU A 201 7.37 -14.50 11.20
CA GLU A 201 8.80 -14.78 11.35
C GLU A 201 9.64 -14.06 10.30
N HIS A 202 9.18 -14.02 9.05
CA HIS A 202 9.88 -13.32 7.97
C HIS A 202 9.85 -11.80 8.17
N ILE A 203 8.70 -11.24 8.55
CA ILE A 203 8.56 -9.80 8.86
C ILE A 203 9.40 -9.42 10.08
N ASN A 204 9.41 -10.25 11.12
CA ASN A 204 10.21 -10.07 12.33
C ASN A 204 10.09 -8.66 12.95
N ALA A 205 8.87 -8.09 13.00
CA ALA A 205 8.62 -6.74 13.50
C ALA A 205 8.82 -6.62 15.02
N ASP A 206 9.10 -5.41 15.47
CA ASP A 206 9.21 -5.07 16.91
C ASP A 206 7.83 -4.98 17.57
N ILE A 207 6.83 -4.54 16.80
CA ILE A 207 5.43 -4.48 17.24
C ILE A 207 4.53 -4.95 16.09
N PHE A 208 3.68 -5.93 16.38
CA PHE A 208 2.58 -6.33 15.52
C PHE A 208 1.25 -5.84 16.08
N GLY A 209 0.45 -5.17 15.28
CA GLY A 209 -0.97 -4.96 15.47
C GLY A 209 -1.74 -5.98 14.65
N LEU A 210 -2.24 -7.03 15.30
CA LEU A 210 -2.90 -8.13 14.63
C LEU A 210 -4.42 -7.94 14.62
N VAL A 211 -5.03 -8.19 13.49
CA VAL A 211 -6.46 -8.04 13.24
C VAL A 211 -7.08 -9.42 12.95
N GLU A 212 -8.35 -9.60 13.27
CA GLU A 212 -9.11 -10.84 13.06
C GLU A 212 -8.61 -12.05 13.84
N LEU A 213 -8.13 -11.81 15.05
CA LEU A 213 -7.88 -12.89 16.01
C LEU A 213 -9.16 -13.30 16.72
N GLN A 214 -9.26 -14.59 17.08
CA GLN A 214 -10.30 -15.05 18.01
C GLN A 214 -10.16 -14.34 19.35
N GLN A 215 -11.28 -13.93 19.94
CA GLN A 215 -11.36 -13.32 21.27
C GLN A 215 -10.72 -14.22 22.35
N GLY A 216 -10.17 -13.60 23.38
CA GLY A 216 -9.44 -14.26 24.45
C GLY A 216 -7.99 -14.57 24.08
N ASP A 217 -7.31 -15.31 24.92
CA ASP A 217 -5.87 -15.57 24.79
C ASP A 217 -5.50 -16.69 23.81
N THR A 218 -6.43 -17.60 23.50
CA THR A 218 -6.09 -18.88 22.89
C THR A 218 -5.32 -18.76 21.59
N ALA A 219 -5.78 -17.89 20.67
CA ALA A 219 -5.17 -17.71 19.36
C ALA A 219 -3.82 -16.97 19.47
N VAL A 220 -3.79 -15.82 20.13
CA VAL A 220 -2.57 -15.01 20.27
C VAL A 220 -1.48 -15.74 21.05
N LYS A 221 -1.83 -16.48 22.10
CA LYS A 221 -0.89 -17.29 22.88
C LYS A 221 -0.14 -18.32 22.04
N VAL A 222 -0.84 -18.97 21.10
CA VAL A 222 -0.22 -19.93 20.18
C VAL A 222 0.78 -19.25 19.27
N LEU A 223 0.42 -18.12 18.66
CA LEU A 223 1.32 -17.35 17.79
C LEU A 223 2.56 -16.85 18.55
N VAL A 224 2.36 -16.21 19.70
CA VAL A 224 3.48 -15.67 20.52
C VAL A 224 4.41 -16.80 20.98
N LYS A 225 3.86 -17.96 21.37
CA LYS A 225 4.69 -19.11 21.70
C LYS A 225 5.55 -19.53 20.51
N LYS A 226 4.96 -19.61 19.30
CA LYS A 226 5.68 -20.00 18.08
C LYS A 226 6.78 -19.02 17.73
N LEU A 227 6.51 -17.72 17.77
CA LEU A 227 7.50 -16.69 17.52
C LEU A 227 8.67 -16.74 18.51
N ASN A 228 8.40 -16.96 19.79
CA ASN A 228 9.45 -17.11 20.80
C ASN A 228 10.24 -18.44 20.65
N ASP A 229 9.57 -19.53 20.25
CA ASP A 229 10.24 -20.82 19.99
C ASP A 229 11.18 -20.72 18.77
N ALA A 230 10.91 -19.84 17.80
CA ALA A 230 11.72 -19.62 16.60
C ALA A 230 13.07 -18.92 16.90
N GLN A 231 13.24 -18.33 18.10
CA GLN A 231 14.46 -17.64 18.54
C GLN A 231 14.97 -16.59 17.55
N LEU A 232 14.04 -15.85 16.95
CA LEU A 232 14.38 -14.78 16.00
C LEU A 232 15.23 -13.70 16.67
N VAL A 233 16.10 -13.08 15.89
CA VAL A 233 16.95 -11.98 16.32
C VAL A 233 16.65 -10.77 15.44
N ALA A 234 16.58 -9.58 16.04
CA ALA A 234 16.41 -8.35 15.27
C ALA A 234 17.66 -8.07 14.41
N PRO A 235 17.51 -7.44 13.23
CA PRO A 235 18.67 -7.02 12.43
C PRO A 235 19.67 -6.20 13.26
N GLY A 236 20.93 -6.60 13.21
CA GLY A 236 22.01 -5.91 13.97
C GLY A 236 22.06 -6.22 15.47
N ASP A 237 21.23 -7.11 15.98
CA ASP A 237 21.19 -7.52 17.39
C ASP A 237 21.74 -8.94 17.58
N ASN A 238 21.99 -9.34 18.82
CA ASN A 238 22.44 -10.69 19.20
C ASN A 238 21.50 -11.37 20.20
N THR A 239 20.45 -10.68 20.61
CA THR A 239 19.51 -11.16 21.61
C THR A 239 18.23 -11.68 20.93
N PRO A 240 17.80 -12.91 21.23
CA PRO A 240 16.52 -13.42 20.72
C PRO A 240 15.35 -12.52 21.14
N ARG A 241 14.38 -12.40 20.26
CA ARG A 241 13.13 -11.69 20.51
C ARG A 241 12.41 -12.26 21.73
N ASN A 242 11.73 -11.39 22.48
CA ASN A 242 10.92 -11.74 23.63
C ASN A 242 9.50 -11.19 23.46
N TYR A 243 8.75 -11.83 22.56
CA TYR A 243 7.39 -11.40 22.25
C TYR A 243 6.44 -11.59 23.41
N LYS A 244 5.65 -10.56 23.68
CA LYS A 244 4.59 -10.50 24.69
C LYS A 244 3.28 -10.06 24.04
N TYR A 245 2.18 -10.29 24.73
CA TYR A 245 0.84 -9.81 24.40
C TYR A 245 0.09 -9.44 25.70
N PHE A 246 -1.08 -8.83 25.60
CA PHE A 246 -1.89 -8.49 26.77
C PHE A 246 -2.91 -9.59 27.05
N HIS A 247 -3.02 -9.95 28.33
CA HIS A 247 -3.95 -10.99 28.78
C HIS A 247 -5.40 -10.53 28.56
N ASP A 248 -6.20 -11.37 27.90
CA ASP A 248 -7.61 -11.19 27.66
C ASP A 248 -8.37 -12.41 28.20
N ALA A 249 -9.03 -12.23 29.36
CA ALA A 249 -9.80 -13.26 30.04
C ALA A 249 -11.13 -13.60 29.32
N ALA A 250 -11.49 -12.88 28.26
CA ALA A 250 -12.72 -13.12 27.53
C ALA A 250 -12.71 -14.54 26.88
N VAL A 251 -13.90 -15.12 26.83
CA VAL A 251 -14.13 -16.42 26.18
C VAL A 251 -15.20 -16.25 25.14
N GLY A 252 -14.88 -16.55 23.88
CA GLY A 252 -15.85 -16.39 22.81
C GLY A 252 -15.29 -16.68 21.43
N THR A 253 -16.12 -16.48 20.43
CA THR A 253 -15.80 -16.66 19.01
C THR A 253 -15.92 -15.37 18.22
N TYR A 254 -15.91 -14.21 18.88
CA TYR A 254 -15.85 -12.92 18.22
C TYR A 254 -14.42 -12.58 17.80
N GLN A 255 -14.29 -11.71 16.83
CA GLN A 255 -13.00 -11.16 16.41
C GLN A 255 -12.52 -10.11 17.40
N LYS A 256 -11.19 -10.03 17.57
CA LYS A 256 -10.51 -8.94 18.28
C LYS A 256 -9.30 -8.45 17.51
N VAL A 257 -8.79 -7.29 17.90
CA VAL A 257 -7.43 -6.83 17.58
C VAL A 257 -6.52 -7.04 18.79
N GLU A 258 -5.20 -7.22 18.53
CA GLU A 258 -4.24 -7.43 19.62
C GLU A 258 -2.86 -6.89 19.27
N PHE A 259 -2.14 -6.41 20.30
CA PHE A 259 -0.72 -6.07 20.21
C PHE A 259 0.16 -7.29 20.58
N VAL A 260 1.12 -7.59 19.72
CA VAL A 260 2.22 -8.48 20.01
C VAL A 260 3.52 -7.69 19.86
N TYR A 261 4.34 -7.60 20.90
CA TYR A 261 5.50 -6.72 20.92
C TYR A 261 6.74 -7.40 21.50
N ASP A 262 7.91 -7.01 21.02
CA ASP A 262 9.19 -7.46 21.57
C ASP A 262 9.56 -6.64 22.82
N ALA A 263 9.50 -7.28 23.98
CA ALA A 263 9.81 -6.67 25.26
C ALA A 263 11.32 -6.32 25.43
N ASN A 264 12.17 -6.73 24.48
CA ASN A 264 13.58 -6.33 24.44
C ASN A 264 13.79 -5.02 23.65
N LYS A 265 12.78 -4.56 22.90
CA LYS A 265 12.83 -3.34 22.08
C LYS A 265 11.94 -2.23 22.61
N VAL A 266 10.75 -2.57 23.07
CA VAL A 266 9.76 -1.61 23.53
C VAL A 266 9.12 -2.01 24.86
N ALA A 267 8.73 -1.01 25.63
CA ALA A 267 7.94 -1.19 26.86
C ALA A 267 6.58 -0.49 26.72
N PRO A 268 5.47 -1.18 27.02
CA PRO A 268 4.17 -0.56 27.09
C PRO A 268 4.07 0.39 28.29
N ILE A 269 3.40 1.52 28.14
CA ILE A 269 3.06 2.44 29.22
C ILE A 269 1.61 2.21 29.65
N GLY A 270 1.42 1.46 30.70
CA GLY A 270 0.11 1.02 31.18
C GLY A 270 -0.44 -0.20 30.41
N THR A 271 -1.75 -0.26 30.31
CA THR A 271 -2.48 -1.31 29.57
C THR A 271 -3.23 -0.69 28.40
N PRO A 272 -3.54 -1.47 27.36
CA PRO A 272 -4.32 -0.97 26.24
C PRO A 272 -5.65 -0.37 26.71
N VAL A 273 -6.01 0.78 26.12
CA VAL A 273 -7.34 1.36 26.22
C VAL A 273 -8.13 1.06 24.95
N GLU A 274 -9.45 1.01 25.04
CA GLU A 274 -10.29 0.66 23.89
C GLU A 274 -11.55 1.50 23.80
N THR A 275 -12.14 1.54 22.60
CA THR A 275 -13.49 2.06 22.38
C THR A 275 -14.34 0.99 21.72
N ASN A 276 -15.57 0.82 22.24
CA ASN A 276 -16.54 -0.16 21.77
C ASN A 276 -17.66 0.47 20.92
N VAL A 277 -17.43 1.68 20.40
CA VAL A 277 -18.37 2.33 19.48
C VAL A 277 -18.54 1.47 18.24
N GLU A 278 -19.77 1.23 17.82
CA GLU A 278 -20.21 0.39 16.71
C GLU A 278 -19.85 -1.11 16.84
N VAL A 279 -18.58 -1.44 17.02
CA VAL A 279 -18.11 -2.83 17.16
C VAL A 279 -17.15 -2.96 18.35
N GLN A 280 -17.35 -4.01 19.16
CA GLN A 280 -16.55 -4.27 20.37
C GLN A 280 -15.24 -4.96 20.07
N ASN A 281 -14.23 -4.77 20.95
CA ASN A 281 -12.91 -5.43 20.96
C ASN A 281 -12.07 -5.25 19.68
N ARG A 282 -12.39 -4.25 18.86
CA ARG A 282 -11.76 -4.06 17.56
C ARG A 282 -11.00 -2.74 17.39
N LYS A 283 -10.91 -1.92 18.45
CA LYS A 283 -10.22 -0.64 18.44
C LYS A 283 -9.47 -0.47 19.74
N LYS A 284 -8.16 -0.70 19.72
CA LYS A 284 -7.27 -0.61 20.88
C LYS A 284 -6.17 0.41 20.65
N MET A 285 -5.75 1.08 21.71
CA MET A 285 -4.71 2.09 21.71
C MET A 285 -3.77 1.89 22.89
N LEU A 286 -2.46 2.06 22.64
CA LEU A 286 -1.45 1.92 23.66
C LEU A 286 -0.24 2.82 23.35
N CYS A 287 0.32 3.44 24.38
CA CYS A 287 1.59 4.14 24.28
C CYS A 287 2.74 3.14 24.50
N PHE A 288 3.65 3.08 23.54
CA PHE A 288 4.91 2.34 23.65
C PHE A 288 6.08 3.31 23.86
N ARG A 289 7.07 2.86 24.63
CA ARG A 289 8.35 3.52 24.79
C ARG A 289 9.44 2.66 24.17
N GLU A 290 10.23 3.24 23.27
CA GLU A 290 11.45 2.63 22.74
C GLU A 290 12.48 2.52 23.87
N LEU A 291 13.05 1.33 24.09
CA LEU A 291 14.00 1.13 25.20
C LEU A 291 15.37 1.75 24.93
N ALA A 292 15.75 1.89 23.65
CA ALA A 292 17.05 2.43 23.27
C ALA A 292 17.16 3.94 23.53
N THR A 293 16.09 4.70 23.29
CA THR A 293 16.08 6.17 23.39
C THR A 293 15.27 6.70 24.57
N GLY A 294 14.28 5.92 25.01
CA GLY A 294 13.29 6.37 25.99
C GLY A 294 12.10 7.10 25.36
N GLU A 295 12.16 7.37 24.03
CA GLU A 295 11.10 8.05 23.28
C GLU A 295 9.84 7.20 23.18
N LYS A 296 8.70 7.87 22.95
CA LYS A 296 7.38 7.27 23.01
C LYS A 296 6.61 7.55 21.73
N PHE A 297 5.64 6.72 21.43
CA PHE A 297 4.58 6.99 20.50
C PHE A 297 3.32 6.22 20.89
N ILE A 298 2.17 6.67 20.44
CA ILE A 298 0.88 6.02 20.64
C ILE A 298 0.57 5.20 19.38
N TYR A 299 0.31 3.92 19.57
CA TYR A 299 -0.13 3.03 18.50
C TYR A 299 -1.60 2.65 18.69
N SER A 300 -2.43 2.91 17.68
CA SER A 300 -3.83 2.50 17.61
C SER A 300 -4.01 1.44 16.55
N ILE A 301 -4.39 0.21 16.95
CA ILE A 301 -4.76 -0.87 16.04
C ILE A 301 -6.27 -1.00 15.95
N ASN A 302 -6.80 -1.09 14.73
CA ASN A 302 -8.22 -0.96 14.47
C ASN A 302 -8.71 -1.99 13.45
N HIS A 303 -9.96 -2.45 13.63
CA HIS A 303 -10.71 -3.21 12.65
C HIS A 303 -12.14 -2.67 12.62
N PHE A 304 -12.42 -1.82 11.64
CA PHE A 304 -13.73 -1.17 11.51
C PHE A 304 -14.77 -2.12 10.94
N LYS A 305 -16.01 -1.67 10.95
CA LYS A 305 -17.14 -2.43 10.43
C LYS A 305 -16.99 -2.75 8.95
N ALA A 306 -17.10 -4.02 8.57
CA ALA A 306 -16.96 -4.48 7.19
C ALA A 306 -17.95 -3.78 6.23
N MET A 307 -17.51 -3.49 5.01
CA MET A 307 -18.29 -2.77 4.00
C MET A 307 -19.56 -3.50 3.57
N ASN A 308 -19.55 -4.82 3.54
CA ASN A 308 -20.66 -5.66 3.10
C ASN A 308 -21.90 -5.62 4.01
N THR A 309 -21.76 -5.09 5.22
CA THR A 309 -22.82 -5.08 6.24
C THR A 309 -23.38 -3.69 6.51
N GLY A 310 -23.19 -2.76 5.59
CA GLY A 310 -23.73 -1.39 5.62
C GLY A 310 -22.83 -0.36 6.29
N GLY A 311 -23.09 0.89 6.00
CA GLY A 311 -22.81 2.07 6.77
C GLY A 311 -21.41 2.68 6.70
N ALA A 312 -21.15 3.54 5.69
CA ALA A 312 -20.08 4.52 5.78
C ALA A 312 -20.16 5.32 7.09
N GLU A 313 -21.35 5.76 7.47
CA GLU A 313 -21.63 6.45 8.73
C GLU A 313 -21.13 5.69 9.97
N ARG A 314 -21.28 4.36 10.01
CA ARG A 314 -20.79 3.56 11.15
C ARG A 314 -19.27 3.58 11.24
N ARG A 315 -18.56 3.48 10.12
CA ARG A 315 -17.09 3.57 10.09
C ARG A 315 -16.61 4.99 10.40
N GLU A 316 -17.34 6.00 9.98
CA GLU A 316 -17.08 7.39 10.35
C GLU A 316 -17.22 7.60 11.87
N ASN A 317 -18.27 7.03 12.50
CA ASN A 317 -18.45 7.03 13.95
C ASN A 317 -17.29 6.31 14.67
N GLU A 318 -16.79 5.20 14.11
CA GLU A 318 -15.62 4.48 14.62
C GLU A 318 -14.36 5.35 14.54
N ALA A 319 -14.12 6.04 13.43
CA ALA A 319 -12.98 6.96 13.26
C ALA A 319 -13.04 8.12 14.28
N LYS A 320 -14.21 8.77 14.43
CA LYS A 320 -14.45 9.82 15.44
C LYS A 320 -14.21 9.30 16.86
N ALA A 321 -14.61 8.05 17.15
CA ALA A 321 -14.40 7.43 18.45
C ALA A 321 -12.92 7.15 18.74
N VAL A 322 -12.13 6.75 17.74
CA VAL A 322 -10.67 6.57 17.85
C VAL A 322 -10.01 7.91 18.16
N MET A 323 -10.37 8.99 17.47
CA MET A 323 -9.81 10.32 17.72
C MET A 323 -10.23 10.88 19.09
N LYS A 324 -11.46 10.63 19.51
CA LYS A 324 -11.91 10.97 20.87
C LYS A 324 -11.14 10.21 21.93
N LEU A 325 -10.90 8.92 21.72
CA LEU A 325 -10.08 8.08 22.62
C LEU A 325 -8.66 8.63 22.70
N TYR A 326 -8.01 8.91 21.55
CA TYR A 326 -6.69 9.51 21.50
C TYR A 326 -6.62 10.83 22.26
N ASN A 327 -7.53 11.76 22.04
CA ASN A 327 -7.54 13.06 22.69
C ASN A 327 -7.68 12.98 24.22
N SER A 328 -8.38 11.98 24.74
CA SER A 328 -8.44 11.73 26.18
C SER A 328 -7.21 10.98 26.70
N TYR A 329 -6.72 10.00 25.95
CA TYR A 329 -5.60 9.15 26.35
C TYR A 329 -4.28 9.91 26.42
N ARG A 330 -3.97 10.73 25.41
CA ARG A 330 -2.72 11.52 25.38
C ARG A 330 -2.60 12.56 26.50
N GLN A 331 -3.71 13.00 27.09
CA GLN A 331 -3.73 13.94 28.21
C GLN A 331 -3.39 13.28 29.56
N ASN A 332 -3.41 11.94 29.63
CA ASN A 332 -3.04 11.24 30.84
C ASN A 332 -1.60 11.59 31.23
N HIS A 333 -1.39 11.94 32.52
CA HIS A 333 -0.11 12.43 33.05
C HIS A 333 1.07 11.47 32.82
N SER A 334 0.80 10.16 32.76
CA SER A 334 1.83 9.14 32.47
C SER A 334 2.14 9.00 30.98
N ILE A 335 1.23 9.41 30.09
CA ILE A 335 1.39 9.33 28.64
C ILE A 335 2.05 10.59 28.11
N ARG A 336 1.35 11.73 28.12
CA ARG A 336 1.81 13.03 27.60
C ARG A 336 2.57 12.88 26.29
N GLU A 337 1.85 12.37 25.30
CA GLU A 337 2.41 12.04 24.00
C GLU A 337 1.47 12.52 22.89
N SER A 338 2.03 13.07 21.80
CA SER A 338 1.29 13.52 20.62
C SER A 338 1.54 12.68 19.39
N ASP A 339 2.58 11.87 19.38
CA ASP A 339 2.91 11.00 18.27
C ASP A 339 1.94 9.83 18.20
N LEU A 340 1.07 9.85 17.19
CA LEU A 340 0.04 8.84 16.97
C LEU A 340 0.25 8.12 15.64
N LEU A 341 0.25 6.80 15.69
CA LEU A 341 0.15 5.92 14.53
C LEU A 341 -1.16 5.14 14.61
N VAL A 342 -2.04 5.31 13.63
CA VAL A 342 -3.29 4.57 13.46
C VAL A 342 -3.10 3.56 12.34
N MET A 343 -3.25 2.27 12.64
CA MET A 343 -3.15 1.22 11.63
C MET A 343 -4.29 0.21 11.75
N GLY A 344 -4.40 -0.63 10.74
CA GLY A 344 -5.28 -1.79 10.69
C GLY A 344 -6.28 -1.74 9.55
N ASP A 345 -7.17 -2.72 9.51
CA ASP A 345 -8.23 -2.82 8.53
C ASP A 345 -9.38 -1.87 8.90
N LEU A 346 -9.39 -0.70 8.28
CA LEU A 346 -10.44 0.30 8.48
C LEU A 346 -11.67 0.05 7.59
N ASN A 347 -11.65 -1.00 6.76
CA ASN A 347 -12.76 -1.39 5.90
C ASN A 347 -13.33 -0.24 5.07
N CYS A 348 -12.47 0.67 4.61
CA CYS A 348 -12.84 1.80 3.77
C CYS A 348 -11.66 2.24 2.89
N TYR A 349 -11.97 2.84 1.76
CA TYR A 349 -10.96 3.32 0.81
C TYR A 349 -10.45 4.71 1.22
N ALA A 350 -9.33 5.11 0.64
CA ALA A 350 -8.58 6.32 1.02
C ALA A 350 -9.39 7.63 0.98
N TYR A 351 -10.26 7.77 -0.03
CA TYR A 351 -11.04 8.98 -0.24
C TYR A 351 -12.50 8.78 0.15
N THR A 352 -12.72 8.38 1.40
CA THR A 352 -14.05 8.20 1.99
C THR A 352 -14.13 8.91 3.34
N GLU A 353 -15.34 9.20 3.79
CA GLU A 353 -15.61 9.99 4.99
C GLU A 353 -14.91 9.48 6.26
N PRO A 354 -14.80 8.15 6.52
CA PRO A 354 -14.07 7.67 7.70
C PRO A 354 -12.58 8.05 7.69
N ILE A 355 -11.94 8.13 6.52
CA ILE A 355 -10.53 8.54 6.40
C ILE A 355 -10.40 10.06 6.48
N ALA A 356 -11.36 10.82 5.95
CA ALA A 356 -11.41 12.27 6.09
C ALA A 356 -11.41 12.72 7.56
N VAL A 357 -12.05 11.96 8.46
CA VAL A 357 -11.98 12.22 9.91
C VAL A 357 -10.54 12.29 10.43
N PHE A 358 -9.64 11.44 9.96
CA PHE A 358 -8.23 11.49 10.35
C PHE A 358 -7.48 12.58 9.60
N VAL A 359 -7.58 12.58 8.27
CA VAL A 359 -6.72 13.37 7.40
C VAL A 359 -7.17 14.82 7.32
N GLU A 360 -8.48 15.08 7.18
CA GLU A 360 -9.00 16.43 6.99
C GLU A 360 -9.40 17.09 8.32
N ASP A 361 -10.14 16.36 9.19
CA ASP A 361 -10.64 16.94 10.43
C ASP A 361 -9.56 17.02 11.53
N ASN A 362 -8.52 16.17 11.48
CA ASN A 362 -7.49 16.07 12.52
C ASN A 362 -6.05 16.26 12.01
N ASP A 363 -5.85 16.76 10.78
CA ASP A 363 -4.54 17.08 10.19
C ASP A 363 -3.52 15.92 10.22
N MET A 364 -4.00 14.68 10.09
CA MET A 364 -3.12 13.51 10.04
C MET A 364 -2.71 13.19 8.60
N LEU A 365 -1.65 12.41 8.44
CA LEU A 365 -1.10 12.03 7.15
C LEU A 365 -1.38 10.57 6.83
N ASN A 366 -1.88 10.32 5.62
CA ASN A 366 -2.07 8.98 5.09
C ASN A 366 -0.75 8.49 4.48
N LEU A 367 -0.06 7.57 5.17
CA LEU A 367 1.28 7.11 4.78
C LEU A 367 1.30 6.37 3.44
N HIS A 368 0.22 5.68 3.07
CA HIS A 368 0.12 5.08 1.73
C HIS A 368 0.31 6.12 0.63
N TYR A 369 -0.36 7.26 0.78
CA TYR A 369 -0.24 8.35 -0.17
C TYR A 369 1.14 9.03 -0.11
N GLU A 370 1.64 9.32 1.10
CA GLU A 370 2.91 10.04 1.29
C GLU A 370 4.13 9.27 0.74
N PHE A 371 4.14 7.93 0.81
CA PHE A 371 5.26 7.12 0.36
C PHE A 371 5.08 6.50 -1.03
N HIS A 372 3.85 6.25 -1.47
CA HIS A 372 3.58 5.50 -2.71
C HIS A 372 2.59 6.19 -3.65
N ALA A 373 2.06 7.35 -3.27
CA ALA A 373 1.04 8.07 -4.03
C ALA A 373 -0.09 7.12 -4.49
N ASP A 374 -0.43 7.15 -5.76
CA ASP A 374 -1.53 6.39 -6.33
C ASP A 374 -1.20 4.91 -6.64
N SER A 375 0.01 4.44 -6.30
CA SER A 375 0.42 3.05 -6.58
C SER A 375 0.25 2.08 -5.41
N SER A 376 -0.17 2.57 -4.24
CA SER A 376 -0.29 1.76 -3.03
C SER A 376 -1.53 0.86 -3.03
N TYR A 377 -1.39 -0.35 -2.53
CA TYR A 377 -2.49 -1.28 -2.29
C TYR A 377 -2.09 -2.32 -1.22
N SER A 378 -3.09 -2.96 -0.60
CA SER A 378 -2.92 -4.06 0.36
C SER A 378 -3.98 -5.16 0.17
N TYR A 379 -4.95 -4.92 -0.70
CA TYR A 379 -6.12 -5.75 -0.87
C TYR A 379 -6.60 -5.76 -2.32
N MET A 380 -7.15 -6.90 -2.77
CA MET A 380 -7.72 -7.06 -4.09
C MET A 380 -9.20 -7.40 -4.00
N TYR A 381 -10.06 -6.60 -4.61
CA TYR A 381 -11.48 -6.89 -4.71
C TYR A 381 -12.02 -6.60 -6.11
N GLY A 382 -12.79 -7.53 -6.68
CA GLY A 382 -13.34 -7.36 -8.03
C GLY A 382 -12.29 -7.14 -9.10
N ASN A 383 -11.11 -7.72 -8.95
CA ASN A 383 -9.94 -7.54 -9.82
C ASN A 383 -9.38 -6.11 -9.82
N MET A 384 -9.64 -5.34 -8.78
CA MET A 384 -9.08 -4.00 -8.57
C MET A 384 -8.22 -3.99 -7.32
N ALA A 385 -7.03 -3.41 -7.45
CA ALA A 385 -6.14 -3.15 -6.32
C ALA A 385 -6.66 -1.97 -5.51
N SER A 386 -6.53 -2.06 -4.19
CA SER A 386 -6.91 -0.99 -3.27
C SER A 386 -6.19 -1.19 -1.94
N TYR A 387 -6.32 -0.26 -1.02
CA TYR A 387 -5.98 -0.50 0.37
C TYR A 387 -7.14 -0.12 1.28
N ILE A 388 -7.43 -1.02 2.19
CA ILE A 388 -8.38 -0.86 3.29
C ILE A 388 -7.67 -1.09 4.63
N ASP A 389 -6.42 -1.59 4.56
CA ASP A 389 -5.46 -1.63 5.66
C ASP A 389 -4.66 -0.33 5.64
N HIS A 390 -4.95 0.55 6.56
CA HIS A 390 -4.38 1.89 6.60
C HIS A 390 -3.19 1.99 7.54
N ALA A 391 -2.31 2.95 7.25
CA ALA A 391 -1.33 3.53 8.15
C ALA A 391 -1.45 5.05 8.06
N ILE A 392 -1.89 5.67 9.14
CA ILE A 392 -2.15 7.10 9.23
C ILE A 392 -1.45 7.63 10.49
N CYS A 393 -0.73 8.73 10.39
CA CYS A 393 0.02 9.24 11.52
C CYS A 393 -0.24 10.72 11.79
N SER A 394 0.02 11.14 13.03
CA SER A 394 0.11 12.57 13.37
C SER A 394 1.26 13.24 12.61
N THR A 395 1.16 14.54 12.37
CA THR A 395 2.21 15.33 11.72
C THR A 395 3.53 15.29 12.50
N THR A 396 3.46 15.21 13.83
CA THR A 396 4.66 15.12 14.70
C THR A 396 5.38 13.79 14.54
N LEU A 397 4.66 12.67 14.40
CA LEU A 397 5.26 11.37 14.18
C LEU A 397 5.82 11.24 12.75
N PHE A 398 5.24 11.90 11.77
CA PHE A 398 5.66 11.76 10.37
C PHE A 398 7.14 12.06 10.13
N GLU A 399 7.69 13.06 10.83
CA GLU A 399 9.13 13.41 10.75
C GLU A 399 10.06 12.28 11.25
N GLN A 400 9.49 11.30 11.97
CA GLN A 400 10.18 10.17 12.58
C GLN A 400 9.90 8.85 11.85
N ILE A 401 9.11 8.89 10.75
CA ILE A 401 8.85 7.73 9.90
C ILE A 401 9.91 7.68 8.81
N THR A 402 10.63 6.57 8.73
CA THR A 402 11.70 6.37 7.74
C THR A 402 11.18 5.77 6.44
N GLY A 403 10.06 5.03 6.49
CA GLY A 403 9.44 4.42 5.34
C GLY A 403 8.16 3.67 5.71
N MET A 404 7.34 3.44 4.71
CA MET A 404 6.12 2.64 4.82
C MET A 404 5.93 1.83 3.54
N SER A 405 5.46 0.59 3.65
CA SER A 405 5.06 -0.23 2.51
C SER A 405 4.06 -1.31 2.91
N ALA A 406 3.13 -1.64 2.01
CA ALA A 406 2.44 -2.91 2.06
C ALA A 406 3.37 -4.00 1.52
N TYR A 407 3.39 -5.16 2.18
CA TYR A 407 4.23 -6.29 1.78
C TYR A 407 3.38 -7.33 1.05
N HIS A 408 3.42 -7.31 -0.28
CA HIS A 408 2.49 -8.00 -1.17
C HIS A 408 2.62 -9.53 -1.19
N ILE A 409 2.59 -10.18 -0.03
CA ILE A 409 2.65 -11.65 0.06
C ILE A 409 1.27 -12.32 -0.08
N ASN A 410 0.19 -11.56 -0.06
CA ASN A 410 -1.17 -12.07 -0.04
C ASN A 410 -2.05 -11.58 -1.18
N SER A 411 -2.19 -10.27 -1.35
CA SER A 411 -3.12 -9.65 -2.29
C SER A 411 -2.83 -10.01 -3.76
N ASP A 412 -1.58 -10.23 -4.11
CA ASP A 412 -1.14 -10.62 -5.45
C ASP A 412 -1.18 -12.13 -5.72
N GLU A 413 -1.53 -12.93 -4.73
CA GLU A 413 -1.64 -14.38 -4.85
C GLU A 413 -3.05 -14.83 -5.24
N ASP A 414 -3.16 -15.86 -6.06
CA ASP A 414 -4.44 -16.47 -6.41
C ASP A 414 -5.07 -17.15 -5.18
N ASP A 415 -6.39 -17.06 -5.08
CA ASP A 415 -7.20 -17.70 -4.04
C ASP A 415 -7.01 -19.22 -3.92
N GLN A 416 -6.56 -19.90 -4.99
CA GLN A 416 -6.23 -21.32 -4.92
C GLN A 416 -5.14 -21.65 -3.90
N TYR A 417 -4.34 -20.66 -3.45
CA TYR A 417 -3.27 -20.82 -2.48
C TYR A 417 -3.68 -20.52 -1.04
N THR A 418 -4.96 -20.25 -0.77
CA THR A 418 -5.48 -20.12 0.60
C THR A 418 -5.30 -21.44 1.38
N TYR A 419 -5.28 -21.33 2.70
CA TYR A 419 -5.01 -22.46 3.59
C TYR A 419 -6.06 -23.59 3.50
N ASP A 420 -7.27 -23.31 3.03
CA ASP A 420 -8.37 -24.25 2.90
C ASP A 420 -8.51 -24.88 1.50
N LYS A 421 -7.83 -24.30 0.49
CA LYS A 421 -7.88 -24.77 -0.91
C LYS A 421 -6.57 -25.42 -1.37
N SER A 422 -5.46 -25.12 -0.74
CA SER A 422 -4.13 -25.57 -1.14
C SER A 422 -3.44 -26.41 -0.07
N THR A 423 -2.45 -27.20 -0.48
CA THR A 423 -1.46 -27.81 0.41
C THR A 423 -0.20 -26.96 0.58
N ASP A 424 -0.15 -25.79 -0.04
CA ASP A 424 0.95 -24.83 0.12
C ASP A 424 1.00 -24.34 1.58
N GLU A 425 2.15 -24.49 2.21
CA GLU A 425 2.40 -24.10 3.58
C GLU A 425 3.33 -22.89 3.70
N THR A 426 3.73 -22.27 2.57
CA THR A 426 4.55 -21.06 2.56
C THR A 426 3.77 -19.86 3.08
N MET A 427 4.46 -18.75 3.36
CA MET A 427 3.83 -17.52 3.86
C MET A 427 2.88 -16.85 2.85
N PHE A 428 2.99 -17.18 1.55
CA PHE A 428 2.20 -16.56 0.49
C PHE A 428 0.73 -16.96 0.56
N ARG A 429 -0.17 -15.98 0.47
CA ARG A 429 -1.62 -16.17 0.67
C ARG A 429 -1.95 -16.78 2.04
N CYS A 430 -1.30 -16.28 3.08
CA CYS A 430 -1.65 -16.62 4.46
C CYS A 430 -2.87 -15.84 4.97
N SER A 431 -3.25 -14.79 4.26
CA SER A 431 -4.43 -13.95 4.45
C SER A 431 -4.91 -13.44 3.08
N ASP A 432 -6.04 -12.77 3.02
CA ASP A 432 -6.52 -11.99 1.87
C ASP A 432 -6.03 -10.53 1.90
N HIS A 433 -5.44 -10.09 3.00
CA HIS A 433 -4.84 -8.78 3.23
C HIS A 433 -3.32 -8.85 3.26
N ASP A 434 -2.64 -7.85 2.71
CA ASP A 434 -1.19 -7.70 2.90
C ASP A 434 -0.86 -7.04 4.23
N PRO A 435 0.20 -7.48 4.93
CA PRO A 435 0.72 -6.74 6.07
C PRO A 435 1.25 -5.37 5.64
N VAL A 436 0.91 -4.35 6.42
CA VAL A 436 1.39 -2.97 6.26
C VAL A 436 2.52 -2.73 7.25
N LEU A 437 3.68 -2.30 6.73
CA LEU A 437 4.91 -2.12 7.49
C LEU A 437 5.25 -0.64 7.59
N VAL A 438 5.65 -0.19 8.78
CA VAL A 438 6.09 1.18 9.05
C VAL A 438 7.41 1.15 9.80
N GLY A 439 8.44 1.77 9.23
CA GLY A 439 9.73 1.98 9.87
C GLY A 439 9.73 3.27 10.69
N LEU A 440 10.15 3.20 11.95
CA LEU A 440 10.26 4.35 12.86
C LEU A 440 11.70 4.56 13.32
N LYS A 441 12.08 5.82 13.43
CA LYS A 441 13.32 6.27 14.07
C LYS A 441 12.99 7.42 15.00
N LEU A 442 12.51 7.06 16.20
CA LEU A 442 12.06 8.04 17.19
C LEU A 442 13.23 8.90 17.67
N ASP A 443 13.03 10.22 17.73
CA ASP A 443 14.06 11.19 18.11
C ASP A 443 13.58 12.13 19.21
N SER A 444 14.41 12.30 20.23
CA SER A 444 14.16 13.16 21.40
C SER A 444 14.18 14.66 21.11
N THR A 445 14.62 15.07 19.93
CA THR A 445 14.75 16.49 19.60
C THR A 445 13.43 17.19 19.33
N LEU A 446 12.33 16.43 19.19
CA LEU A 446 11.00 16.96 18.92
C LEU A 446 10.11 16.92 20.19
N VAL A 447 10.58 17.49 21.30
CA VAL A 447 9.70 17.74 22.45
C VAL A 447 8.71 18.84 22.08
N TYR A 448 7.61 18.42 21.45
CA TYR A 448 6.44 19.28 21.32
C TYR A 448 5.65 19.19 22.65
N ASP A 449 5.76 20.22 23.48
CA ASP A 449 4.83 20.42 24.58
C ASP A 449 3.51 20.93 23.98
N PRO A 450 2.45 20.10 23.89
CA PRO A 450 1.18 20.58 23.38
C PRO A 450 0.60 21.53 24.43
N ALA A 451 0.90 22.81 24.31
CA ALA A 451 0.07 23.82 24.92
C ALA A 451 -1.38 23.53 24.49
N PRO A 452 -2.37 23.69 25.38
CA PRO A 452 -3.77 23.44 25.00
C PRO A 452 -4.07 24.26 23.76
N ILE A 453 -4.45 23.57 22.67
CA ILE A 453 -4.85 24.23 21.43
C ILE A 453 -6.16 24.95 21.73
N ILE A 454 -6.05 26.19 22.19
CA ILE A 454 -7.18 27.12 22.12
C ILE A 454 -7.14 27.68 20.69
N ASN A 455 -7.80 26.98 19.80
CA ASN A 455 -7.95 27.41 18.42
C ASN A 455 -8.77 28.71 18.38
N THR A 456 -8.10 29.85 18.32
CA THR A 456 -8.75 31.13 18.04
C THR A 456 -8.55 31.58 16.61
N ALA A 457 -7.65 30.95 15.85
CA ALA A 457 -7.47 31.13 14.41
C ALA A 457 -7.71 29.80 13.69
N ASP A 458 -8.71 29.77 12.82
CA ASP A 458 -9.04 28.59 12.02
C ASP A 458 -8.35 28.71 10.65
N ILE A 459 -7.56 27.72 10.28
CA ILE A 459 -6.90 27.61 8.97
C ILE A 459 -7.54 26.42 8.27
N PHE A 460 -8.16 26.61 7.11
CA PHE A 460 -8.75 25.51 6.34
C PHE A 460 -8.54 25.70 4.84
N ARG A 461 -8.59 24.61 4.10
CA ARG A 461 -8.49 24.64 2.65
C ARG A 461 -9.77 25.21 2.06
N GLY A 462 -9.63 26.23 1.21
CA GLY A 462 -10.71 26.76 0.39
C GLY A 462 -10.82 26.02 -0.95
N ASP A 463 -11.43 26.68 -1.93
CA ASP A 463 -11.52 26.13 -3.29
C ASP A 463 -10.14 25.98 -3.93
N ALA A 464 -9.92 24.86 -4.61
CA ALA A 464 -8.74 24.42 -5.38
C ALA A 464 -7.36 24.96 -4.97
N ASP A 465 -7.09 26.26 -5.16
CA ASP A 465 -5.76 26.87 -4.95
C ASP A 465 -5.73 27.90 -3.81
N LYS A 466 -6.71 27.85 -2.91
CA LYS A 466 -6.86 28.81 -1.81
C LYS A 466 -6.80 28.15 -0.44
N LEU A 467 -6.21 28.89 0.50
CA LEU A 467 -6.30 28.65 1.92
C LEU A 467 -7.14 29.75 2.55
N LEU A 468 -8.02 29.41 3.47
CA LEU A 468 -8.85 30.35 4.22
C LEU A 468 -8.36 30.43 5.66
N ILE A 469 -8.12 31.66 6.15
CA ILE A 469 -7.78 31.93 7.55
C ILE A 469 -8.94 32.71 8.15
N LYS A 470 -9.57 32.15 9.20
CA LYS A 470 -10.65 32.81 9.95
C LYS A 470 -10.20 33.23 11.34
N ASN A 471 -10.91 34.18 11.90
CA ASN A 471 -10.77 34.65 13.28
C ASN A 471 -9.39 35.17 13.69
N ALA A 472 -8.48 35.37 12.73
CA ALA A 472 -7.15 35.89 12.97
C ALA A 472 -7.04 37.41 12.84
N HIS A 473 -8.14 38.13 12.57
CA HIS A 473 -8.16 39.58 12.47
C HIS A 473 -9.01 40.18 13.58
N LYS A 474 -8.42 41.08 14.37
CA LYS A 474 -9.15 41.90 15.36
C LYS A 474 -9.00 43.38 15.03
N SER A 475 -10.12 44.08 15.07
CA SER A 475 -10.14 45.54 15.04
C SER A 475 -9.69 46.10 16.40
N GLY A 476 -8.40 46.41 16.57
CA GLY A 476 -7.96 47.04 17.81
C GLY A 476 -6.50 46.86 18.23
N GLY A 477 -5.54 46.79 17.31
CA GLY A 477 -4.19 47.20 17.68
C GLY A 477 -3.04 46.21 17.58
N GLN A 478 -3.24 44.92 17.60
CA GLN A 478 -2.18 43.96 17.29
C GLN A 478 -2.28 43.44 15.86
N ARG A 479 -1.15 43.47 15.13
CA ARG A 479 -1.10 42.99 13.73
C ARG A 479 -0.99 41.48 13.72
N SER A 480 -1.90 40.82 13.00
CA SER A 480 -1.83 39.40 12.68
C SER A 480 -1.21 39.21 11.31
N PHE A 481 -0.43 38.19 11.13
CA PHE A 481 0.15 37.85 9.82
C PHE A 481 0.25 36.35 9.64
N TYR A 482 0.24 35.91 8.40
CA TYR A 482 0.58 34.54 8.07
C TYR A 482 1.96 34.45 7.42
N ALA A 483 2.57 33.27 7.47
CA ALA A 483 3.77 32.92 6.73
C ALA A 483 3.69 31.48 6.26
N ILE A 484 4.09 31.22 5.01
CA ILE A 484 4.14 29.89 4.41
C ILE A 484 5.61 29.51 4.24
N TYR A 485 5.98 28.33 4.73
CA TYR A 485 7.33 27.79 4.60
C TYR A 485 7.28 26.42 3.92
N THR A 486 8.36 26.07 3.19
CA THR A 486 8.63 24.66 2.86
C THR A 486 8.96 23.89 4.14
N VAL A 487 8.92 22.55 4.08
CA VAL A 487 9.38 21.69 5.20
C VAL A 487 10.87 21.91 5.54
N SER A 488 11.67 22.37 4.60
CA SER A 488 13.08 22.76 4.83
C SER A 488 13.25 24.14 5.49
N GLY A 489 12.16 24.82 5.83
CA GLY A 489 12.19 26.14 6.49
C GLY A 489 12.34 27.33 5.55
N LEU A 490 12.28 27.15 4.22
CA LEU A 490 12.37 28.25 3.26
C LEU A 490 11.03 29.00 3.17
N LEU A 491 11.04 30.30 3.50
CA LEU A 491 9.86 31.16 3.40
C LEU A 491 9.39 31.31 1.94
N GLN A 492 8.11 31.02 1.72
CA GLN A 492 7.46 31.14 0.40
C GLN A 492 6.62 32.41 0.29
N ASP A 493 5.81 32.71 1.30
CA ASP A 493 4.99 33.92 1.34
C ASP A 493 4.80 34.38 2.80
N LYS A 494 4.59 35.70 2.97
CA LYS A 494 4.27 36.29 4.28
C LYS A 494 3.53 37.60 4.08
N LYS A 495 2.32 37.74 4.65
CA LYS A 495 1.51 38.97 4.59
C LYS A 495 0.75 39.20 5.89
N GLU A 496 0.32 40.44 6.08
CA GLU A 496 -0.57 40.87 7.15
C GLU A 496 -2.00 40.42 6.85
N ILE A 497 -2.69 39.87 7.86
CA ILE A 497 -4.09 39.46 7.78
C ILE A 497 -4.96 40.69 8.05
N THR A 498 -5.72 41.13 7.05
CA THR A 498 -6.46 42.37 7.08
C THR A 498 -7.98 42.23 7.18
N SER A 499 -8.49 41.00 7.23
CA SER A 499 -9.93 40.68 7.32
C SER A 499 -10.22 39.50 8.20
N ALA A 500 -11.44 39.40 8.72
CA ALA A 500 -11.87 38.27 9.60
C ALA A 500 -11.92 36.94 8.84
N LEU A 501 -12.13 36.96 7.54
CA LEU A 501 -11.95 35.85 6.62
C LEU A 501 -10.92 36.29 5.59
N PHE A 502 -9.74 35.69 5.62
CA PHE A 502 -8.61 36.07 4.77
C PHE A 502 -8.23 34.92 3.83
N GLU A 503 -8.20 35.20 2.54
CA GLU A 503 -7.81 34.23 1.52
C GLU A 503 -6.32 34.33 1.22
N VAL A 504 -5.66 33.17 1.13
CA VAL A 504 -4.24 33.05 0.81
C VAL A 504 -4.10 32.15 -0.40
N ASP A 505 -3.31 32.58 -1.39
CA ASP A 505 -2.95 31.72 -2.52
C ASP A 505 -1.99 30.63 -2.08
N LEU A 506 -2.26 29.39 -2.47
CA LEU A 506 -1.34 28.27 -2.25
C LEU A 506 -0.11 28.41 -3.15
N PRO A 507 1.08 27.93 -2.72
CA PRO A 507 2.24 27.81 -3.59
C PRO A 507 1.90 27.00 -4.85
N GLN A 508 2.44 27.42 -6.01
CA GLN A 508 2.17 26.76 -7.29
C GLN A 508 2.93 25.44 -7.46
N ALA A 509 4.04 25.25 -6.75
CA ALA A 509 4.82 24.02 -6.83
C ALA A 509 4.18 22.94 -5.97
N PRO A 510 4.00 21.71 -6.47
CA PRO A 510 3.61 20.58 -5.65
C PRO A 510 4.60 20.37 -4.50
N GLY A 511 4.07 20.08 -3.32
CA GLY A 511 4.93 19.89 -2.15
C GLY A 511 4.18 20.07 -0.84
N VAL A 512 4.91 19.83 0.25
CA VAL A 512 4.40 20.03 1.60
C VAL A 512 4.88 21.38 2.12
N TYR A 513 3.94 22.13 2.70
CA TYR A 513 4.19 23.46 3.24
C TYR A 513 3.65 23.59 4.66
N ILE A 514 4.28 24.44 5.46
CA ILE A 514 3.84 24.77 6.81
C ILE A 514 3.32 26.20 6.79
N VAL A 515 2.06 26.38 7.14
CA VAL A 515 1.43 27.69 7.27
C VAL A 515 1.41 28.09 8.73
N TYR A 516 2.03 29.20 9.04
CA TYR A 516 1.95 29.83 10.36
C TYR A 516 1.00 31.01 10.31
N VAL A 517 0.15 31.12 11.31
CA VAL A 517 -0.67 32.31 11.57
C VAL A 517 -0.28 32.87 12.94
N TYR A 518 0.23 34.08 12.96
CA TYR A 518 0.58 34.79 14.18
C TYR A 518 -0.55 35.74 14.56
N HIS A 519 -1.17 35.49 15.70
CA HIS A 519 -2.29 36.25 16.20
C HIS A 519 -2.23 36.37 17.72
N ASP A 520 -2.43 37.58 18.28
CA ASP A 520 -2.41 37.89 19.72
C ASP A 520 -1.17 37.35 20.45
N GLY A 521 0.02 37.36 19.83
CA GLY A 521 1.27 36.87 20.40
C GLY A 521 1.43 35.34 20.39
N VAL A 522 0.50 34.62 19.79
CA VAL A 522 0.51 33.16 19.64
C VAL A 522 0.71 32.79 18.17
N ALA A 523 1.51 31.77 17.90
CA ALA A 523 1.64 31.19 16.57
C ALA A 523 0.76 29.95 16.47
N TYR A 524 -0.07 29.90 15.44
CA TYR A 524 -0.86 28.74 15.02
C TYR A 524 -0.21 28.18 13.78
N GLN A 525 -0.13 26.89 13.65
CA GLN A 525 0.45 26.29 12.45
C GLN A 525 -0.48 25.22 11.87
N ARG A 526 -0.45 25.12 10.56
CA ARG A 526 -1.10 24.04 9.82
C ARG A 526 -0.19 23.58 8.68
N ARG A 527 -0.09 22.29 8.50
CA ARG A 527 0.58 21.68 7.35
C ARG A 527 -0.42 21.60 6.19
N ILE A 528 0.02 21.93 4.98
CA ILE A 528 -0.79 21.82 3.76
C ILE A 528 0.00 21.07 2.70
N ILE A 529 -0.71 20.28 1.91
CA ILE A 529 -0.16 19.61 0.74
C ILE A 529 -0.70 20.30 -0.51
N VAL A 530 0.20 20.76 -1.35
CA VAL A 530 -0.12 21.31 -2.69
C VAL A 530 0.20 20.19 -3.69
N ARG A 531 -0.79 19.85 -4.49
CA ARG A 531 -0.72 18.77 -5.48
C ARG A 531 -0.56 19.29 -6.87
#